data_319b8d6ce891ec1fdcb5a058fd39f024
#
_entry.id   319b8d6ce891ec1fdcb5a058fd39f024
#
_cell.length_a   1.000
_cell.length_b   1.000
_cell.length_c   1.000
_cell.angle_alpha   90.00
_cell.angle_beta   90.00
_cell.angle_gamma   90.00
#
_symmetry.space_group_name_H-M   'P 1'
#
loop_
_entity.id
_entity.type
_entity.pdbx_description
1 polymer ?
#
loop_
_entity_poly.entity_id
_entity_poly.type
_entity_poly.pdbx_seq_one_letter_code
_entity_poly.pdbx_strand_id
1 'polypeptide(L)'
;MGKKINLAEVIPLFFIYGFIALTIHEYGHLISMKFLGVSGYISSNYVDRVFFEVFPQDPNVRFIIGFAGGLAVTIIFGILYLLDSDLENRFLYFAFIGSNLIYGVCEALAVRDLRPELMTWGSNLGMVFIIIYIIINAVSGKLDVFIGNKDQSSDEATQG
;
A
#
# COMPACT_ATOMS: atom_id res chain seq x y z
N MET A 1 -1.43 30.29 -1.58
CA MET A 1 -0.43 29.24 -1.84
C MET A 1 -0.98 27.97 -1.20
N GLY A 2 -1.23 26.88 -1.95
CA GLY A 2 -1.76 25.62 -1.36
C GLY A 2 -0.73 24.93 -0.47
N LYS A 3 -1.19 24.21 0.57
CA LYS A 3 -0.34 23.36 1.40
C LYS A 3 0.37 22.34 0.48
N LYS A 4 1.67 22.18 0.63
CA LYS A 4 2.46 21.19 -0.08
C LYS A 4 2.70 19.97 0.82
N ILE A 5 2.85 18.82 0.22
CA ILE A 5 3.14 17.56 0.92
C ILE A 5 4.61 17.59 1.35
N ASN A 6 4.86 17.39 2.64
CA ASN A 6 6.20 17.36 3.21
C ASN A 6 6.77 15.94 3.15
N LEU A 7 7.82 15.74 2.36
CA LEU A 7 8.42 14.42 2.19
C LEU A 7 9.02 13.87 3.50
N ALA A 8 9.52 14.72 4.38
CA ALA A 8 10.07 14.30 5.67
C ALA A 8 9.00 13.71 6.62
N GLU A 9 7.75 14.14 6.48
CA GLU A 9 6.62 13.57 7.22
C GLU A 9 6.09 12.29 6.56
N VAL A 10 6.13 12.24 5.23
CA VAL A 10 5.66 11.09 4.45
C VAL A 10 6.51 9.84 4.68
N ILE A 11 7.85 9.98 4.79
CA ILE A 11 8.74 8.81 4.91
C ILE A 11 8.43 7.93 6.14
N PRO A 12 8.37 8.46 7.37
CA PRO A 12 8.01 7.65 8.54
C PRO A 12 6.61 7.02 8.42
N LEU A 13 5.64 7.79 7.94
CA LEU A 13 4.27 7.31 7.75
C LEU A 13 4.18 6.19 6.72
N PHE A 14 5.02 6.24 5.67
CA PHE A 14 5.08 5.18 4.67
C PHE A 14 5.42 3.82 5.29
N PHE A 15 6.37 3.76 6.21
CA PHE A 15 6.71 2.51 6.90
C PHE A 15 5.59 2.03 7.81
N ILE A 16 4.96 2.95 8.55
CA ILE A 16 3.84 2.62 9.44
C ILE A 16 2.66 2.07 8.63
N TYR A 17 2.25 2.78 7.59
CA TYR A 17 1.14 2.33 6.74
C TYR A 17 1.48 1.10 5.92
N GLY A 18 2.74 0.93 5.53
CA GLY A 18 3.21 -0.28 4.88
C GLY A 18 3.03 -1.52 5.75
N PHE A 19 3.37 -1.42 7.04
CA PHE A 19 3.16 -2.51 8.00
C PHE A 19 1.66 -2.79 8.22
N ILE A 20 0.85 -1.74 8.36
CA ILE A 20 -0.61 -1.86 8.48
C ILE A 20 -1.21 -2.50 7.21
N ALA A 21 -0.80 -2.05 6.02
CA ALA A 21 -1.25 -2.59 4.75
C ALA A 21 -0.93 -4.07 4.62
N LEU A 22 0.28 -4.49 5.00
CA LEU A 22 0.69 -5.89 4.99
C LEU A 22 -0.21 -6.75 5.88
N THR A 23 -0.48 -6.30 7.10
CA THR A 23 -1.39 -7.00 8.03
C THR A 23 -2.80 -7.12 7.45
N ILE A 24 -3.36 -6.02 6.94
CA ILE A 24 -4.70 -6.03 6.31
C ILE A 24 -4.73 -7.00 5.13
N HIS A 25 -3.67 -7.03 4.33
CA HIS A 25 -3.53 -7.91 3.17
C HIS A 25 -3.66 -9.39 3.56
N GLU A 26 -2.88 -9.84 4.52
CA GLU A 26 -2.92 -11.23 4.98
C GLU A 26 -4.29 -11.61 5.59
N TYR A 27 -4.89 -10.71 6.38
CA TYR A 27 -6.23 -10.94 6.91
C TYR A 27 -7.29 -10.97 5.81
N GLY A 28 -7.13 -10.24 4.71
CA GLY A 28 -7.98 -10.31 3.53
C GLY A 28 -8.04 -11.72 2.95
N HIS A 29 -6.90 -12.38 2.80
CA HIS A 29 -6.84 -13.79 2.37
C HIS A 29 -7.55 -14.71 3.36
N LEU A 30 -7.25 -14.60 4.64
CA LEU A 30 -7.84 -15.47 5.67
C LEU A 30 -9.36 -15.34 5.72
N ILE A 31 -9.89 -14.13 5.66
CA ILE A 31 -11.32 -13.86 5.64
C ILE A 31 -11.97 -14.50 4.40
N SER A 32 -11.37 -14.31 3.21
CA SER A 32 -11.91 -14.90 1.98
C SER A 32 -11.88 -16.42 2.00
N MET A 33 -10.81 -17.03 2.52
CA MET A 33 -10.73 -18.48 2.72
C MET A 33 -11.88 -18.98 3.60
N LYS A 34 -12.12 -18.31 4.73
CA LYS A 34 -13.21 -18.65 5.64
C LYS A 34 -14.58 -18.57 4.97
N PHE A 35 -14.84 -17.53 4.16
CA PHE A 35 -16.09 -17.39 3.41
C PHE A 35 -16.27 -18.46 2.34
N LEU A 36 -15.17 -18.95 1.75
CA LEU A 36 -15.18 -19.98 0.71
C LEU A 36 -15.09 -21.40 1.27
N GLY A 37 -15.09 -21.58 2.60
CA GLY A 37 -14.97 -22.89 3.25
C GLY A 37 -13.59 -23.54 3.06
N VAL A 38 -12.55 -22.75 2.82
CA VAL A 38 -11.17 -23.23 2.66
C VAL A 38 -10.45 -23.08 4.00
N SER A 39 -9.83 -24.16 4.47
CA SER A 39 -9.03 -24.13 5.70
C SER A 39 -7.66 -23.49 5.45
N GLY A 40 -7.28 -22.59 6.37
CA GLY A 40 -5.98 -21.94 6.36
C GLY A 40 -5.68 -21.24 7.67
N TYR A 41 -4.44 -20.86 7.85
CA TYR A 41 -3.95 -20.23 9.08
C TYR A 41 -2.91 -19.14 8.77
N ILE A 42 -2.72 -18.23 9.73
CA ILE A 42 -1.64 -17.25 9.71
C ILE A 42 -0.44 -17.84 10.48
N SER A 43 0.74 -17.76 9.88
CA SER A 43 2.01 -18.06 10.55
C SER A 43 2.81 -16.77 10.74
N SER A 44 3.22 -16.52 11.99
CA SER A 44 3.84 -15.27 12.45
C SER A 44 5.35 -15.38 12.66
N ASN A 45 6.06 -16.21 11.90
CA ASN A 45 7.49 -16.47 12.19
C ASN A 45 8.42 -15.26 11.96
N TYR A 46 8.04 -14.21 11.24
CA TYR A 46 8.70 -12.90 11.11
C TYR A 46 7.75 -11.85 10.54
N VAL A 47 6.89 -12.25 9.61
CA VAL A 47 5.82 -11.44 9.00
C VAL A 47 4.61 -12.36 8.91
N ASP A 48 3.45 -11.87 9.29
CA ASP A 48 2.20 -12.63 9.13
C ASP A 48 2.04 -13.06 7.68
N ARG A 49 1.83 -14.35 7.46
CA ARG A 49 1.52 -14.92 6.15
C ARG A 49 0.42 -15.97 6.27
N VAL A 50 -0.48 -15.96 5.31
CA VAL A 50 -1.55 -16.95 5.21
C VAL A 50 -1.06 -18.17 4.45
N PHE A 51 -1.37 -19.34 5.00
CA PHE A 51 -1.08 -20.63 4.41
C PHE A 51 -2.37 -21.44 4.27
N PHE A 52 -2.47 -22.20 3.18
CA PHE A 52 -3.51 -23.19 3.01
C PHE A 52 -3.17 -24.46 3.82
N GLU A 53 -4.14 -24.98 4.58
CA GLU A 53 -4.02 -26.35 5.12
C GLU A 53 -4.22 -27.39 4.00
N VAL A 54 -5.23 -27.13 3.15
CA VAL A 54 -5.49 -27.92 1.95
C VAL A 54 -5.62 -26.97 0.76
N PHE A 55 -4.76 -27.16 -0.25
CA PHE A 55 -4.72 -26.29 -1.40
C PHE A 55 -5.97 -26.47 -2.28
N PRO A 56 -6.73 -25.40 -2.59
CA PRO A 56 -7.96 -25.51 -3.37
C PRO A 56 -7.69 -25.99 -4.80
N GLN A 57 -8.47 -26.95 -5.28
CA GLN A 57 -8.34 -27.46 -6.65
C GLN A 57 -8.97 -26.50 -7.68
N ASP A 58 -10.05 -25.80 -7.32
CA ASP A 58 -10.74 -24.86 -8.21
C ASP A 58 -9.89 -23.59 -8.44
N PRO A 59 -9.51 -23.31 -9.70
CA PRO A 59 -8.75 -22.12 -10.06
C PRO A 59 -9.46 -20.81 -9.72
N ASN A 60 -10.80 -20.78 -9.77
CA ASN A 60 -11.56 -19.57 -9.44
C ASN A 60 -11.53 -19.28 -7.93
N VAL A 61 -11.63 -20.33 -7.10
CA VAL A 61 -11.46 -20.19 -5.65
C VAL A 61 -10.06 -19.65 -5.34
N ARG A 62 -9.03 -20.18 -5.98
CA ARG A 62 -7.65 -19.70 -5.84
C ARG A 62 -7.52 -18.23 -6.23
N PHE A 63 -8.12 -17.85 -7.37
CA PHE A 63 -8.11 -16.46 -7.84
C PHE A 63 -8.75 -15.51 -6.82
N ILE A 64 -9.94 -15.86 -6.32
CA ILE A 64 -10.66 -15.01 -5.35
C ILE A 64 -9.83 -14.84 -4.08
N ILE A 65 -9.26 -15.91 -3.55
CA ILE A 65 -8.42 -15.85 -2.35
C ILE A 65 -7.18 -14.99 -2.62
N GLY A 66 -6.47 -15.23 -3.74
CA GLY A 66 -5.29 -14.46 -4.09
C GLY A 66 -5.58 -12.97 -4.30
N PHE A 67 -6.76 -12.60 -4.81
CA PHE A 67 -7.14 -11.19 -5.01
C PHE A 67 -7.55 -10.50 -3.71
N ALA A 68 -8.06 -11.26 -2.74
CA ALA A 68 -8.71 -10.72 -1.53
C ALA A 68 -7.76 -9.89 -0.66
N GLY A 69 -6.47 -10.24 -0.60
CA GLY A 69 -5.47 -9.46 0.14
C GLY A 69 -5.34 -8.03 -0.38
N GLY A 70 -5.03 -7.89 -1.66
CA GLY A 70 -4.90 -6.57 -2.30
C GLY A 70 -6.22 -5.78 -2.30
N LEU A 71 -7.35 -6.46 -2.47
CA LEU A 71 -8.68 -5.85 -2.40
C LEU A 71 -8.99 -5.31 -1.00
N ALA A 72 -8.65 -6.04 0.06
CA ALA A 72 -8.87 -5.60 1.44
C ALA A 72 -8.12 -4.31 1.75
N VAL A 73 -6.84 -4.21 1.36
CA VAL A 73 -6.05 -2.98 1.50
C VAL A 73 -6.69 -1.85 0.69
N THR A 74 -7.05 -2.12 -0.56
CA THR A 74 -7.67 -1.13 -1.46
C THR A 74 -8.95 -0.54 -0.87
N ILE A 75 -9.82 -1.37 -0.29
CA ILE A 75 -11.08 -0.92 0.33
C ILE A 75 -10.78 -0.08 1.58
N ILE A 76 -9.96 -0.58 2.49
CA ILE A 76 -9.71 0.10 3.78
C ILE A 76 -9.00 1.44 3.54
N PHE A 77 -7.93 1.45 2.75
CA PHE A 77 -7.23 2.70 2.45
C PHE A 77 -8.07 3.62 1.56
N GLY A 78 -8.97 3.09 0.73
CA GLY A 78 -9.95 3.87 -0.01
C GLY A 78 -10.93 4.61 0.90
N ILE A 79 -11.43 3.94 1.93
CA ILE A 79 -12.29 4.58 2.97
C ILE A 79 -11.50 5.66 3.71
N LEU A 80 -10.28 5.36 4.16
CA LEU A 80 -9.42 6.34 4.84
C LEU A 80 -9.12 7.54 3.94
N TYR A 81 -8.83 7.33 2.66
CA TYR A 81 -8.63 8.40 1.69
C TYR A 81 -9.82 9.35 1.57
N LEU A 82 -11.04 8.82 1.67
CA LEU A 82 -12.27 9.63 1.59
C LEU A 82 -12.56 10.38 2.89
N LEU A 83 -12.19 9.84 4.03
CA LEU A 83 -12.51 10.39 5.35
C LEU A 83 -11.44 11.35 5.87
N ASP A 84 -10.17 11.16 5.48
CA ASP A 84 -9.06 11.97 5.95
C ASP A 84 -8.91 13.23 5.09
N SER A 85 -8.68 14.38 5.74
CA SER A 85 -8.42 15.66 5.08
C SER A 85 -6.93 16.00 4.99
N ASP A 86 -6.07 15.25 5.67
CA ASP A 86 -4.62 15.46 5.66
C ASP A 86 -3.99 15.04 4.32
N LEU A 87 -3.18 15.95 3.74
CA LEU A 87 -2.64 15.73 2.40
C LEU A 87 -1.57 14.65 2.36
N GLU A 88 -0.75 14.57 3.40
CA GLU A 88 0.33 13.59 3.54
C GLU A 88 -0.25 12.17 3.64
N ASN A 89 -1.28 12.02 4.48
CA ASN A 89 -1.99 10.76 4.63
C ASN A 89 -2.69 10.35 3.33
N ARG A 90 -3.45 11.26 2.71
CA ARG A 90 -4.15 10.98 1.43
C ARG A 90 -3.19 10.62 0.30
N PHE A 91 -2.03 11.27 0.27
CA PHE A 91 -0.98 10.91 -0.68
C PHE A 91 -0.55 9.45 -0.49
N LEU A 92 -0.31 9.03 0.75
CA LEU A 92 0.09 7.66 1.06
C LEU A 92 -1.03 6.66 0.80
N TYR A 93 -2.27 6.97 1.22
CA TYR A 93 -3.40 6.07 0.97
C TYR A 93 -3.56 5.77 -0.52
N PHE A 94 -3.45 6.78 -1.38
CA PHE A 94 -3.54 6.57 -2.82
C PHE A 94 -2.38 5.71 -3.36
N ALA A 95 -1.17 5.91 -2.86
CA ALA A 95 -0.02 5.09 -3.22
C ALA A 95 -0.24 3.60 -2.84
N PHE A 96 -0.76 3.35 -1.63
CA PHE A 96 -1.06 1.99 -1.17
C PHE A 96 -2.25 1.36 -1.91
N ILE A 97 -3.31 2.12 -2.21
CA ILE A 97 -4.44 1.65 -3.02
C ILE A 97 -3.94 1.13 -4.37
N GLY A 98 -3.22 1.96 -5.12
CA GLY A 98 -2.76 1.59 -6.46
C GLY A 98 -1.76 0.42 -6.46
N SER A 99 -0.76 0.45 -5.58
CA SER A 99 0.25 -0.60 -5.51
C SER A 99 -0.35 -1.95 -5.08
N ASN A 100 -1.24 -1.97 -4.08
CA ASN A 100 -1.86 -3.20 -3.61
C ASN A 100 -2.91 -3.75 -4.58
N LEU A 101 -3.60 -2.90 -5.34
CA LEU A 101 -4.49 -3.36 -6.40
C LEU A 101 -3.70 -4.08 -7.51
N ILE A 102 -2.58 -3.50 -7.95
CA ILE A 102 -1.69 -4.11 -8.94
C ILE A 102 -1.13 -5.44 -8.41
N TYR A 103 -0.60 -5.42 -7.18
CA TYR A 103 -0.04 -6.62 -6.56
C TYR A 103 -1.12 -7.70 -6.41
N GLY A 104 -2.30 -7.37 -5.90
CA GLY A 104 -3.40 -8.32 -5.69
C GLY A 104 -3.87 -9.00 -6.98
N VAL A 105 -3.91 -8.28 -8.11
CA VAL A 105 -4.21 -8.89 -9.42
C VAL A 105 -3.12 -9.89 -9.82
N CYS A 106 -1.85 -9.53 -9.69
CA CYS A 106 -0.73 -10.42 -10.03
C CYS A 106 -0.68 -11.64 -9.11
N GLU A 107 -0.94 -11.46 -7.82
CA GLU A 107 -1.02 -12.54 -6.85
C GLU A 107 -2.20 -13.48 -7.13
N ALA A 108 -3.37 -12.94 -7.45
CA ALA A 108 -4.53 -13.73 -7.85
C ALA A 108 -4.22 -14.65 -9.05
N LEU A 109 -3.55 -14.09 -10.07
CA LEU A 109 -3.09 -14.85 -11.23
C LEU A 109 -2.00 -15.87 -10.86
N ALA A 110 -1.07 -15.49 -9.99
CA ALA A 110 -0.01 -16.38 -9.51
C ALA A 110 -0.58 -17.63 -8.81
N VAL A 111 -1.52 -17.42 -7.90
CA VAL A 111 -2.15 -18.50 -7.12
C VAL A 111 -3.10 -19.32 -7.99
N ARG A 112 -3.84 -18.67 -8.92
CA ARG A 112 -4.72 -19.36 -9.87
C ARG A 112 -3.95 -20.31 -10.78
N ASP A 113 -2.88 -19.82 -11.39
CA ASP A 113 -2.17 -20.51 -12.47
C ASP A 113 -0.91 -21.26 -11.98
N LEU A 114 -0.66 -21.24 -10.66
CA LEU A 114 0.51 -21.84 -10.01
C LEU A 114 1.84 -21.26 -10.56
N ARG A 115 1.86 -19.95 -10.77
CA ARG A 115 2.99 -19.21 -11.37
C ARG A 115 3.53 -18.17 -10.38
N PRO A 116 4.37 -18.60 -9.40
CA PRO A 116 4.86 -17.71 -8.33
C PRO A 116 5.66 -16.50 -8.84
N GLU A 117 6.23 -16.57 -10.04
CA GLU A 117 6.93 -15.45 -10.67
C GLU A 117 6.03 -14.21 -10.87
N LEU A 118 4.72 -14.41 -11.01
CA LEU A 118 3.77 -13.29 -11.14
C LEU A 118 3.67 -12.44 -9.87
N MET A 119 3.94 -13.00 -8.69
CA MET A 119 4.02 -12.23 -7.44
C MET A 119 5.20 -11.25 -7.48
N THR A 120 6.35 -11.68 -8.00
CA THR A 120 7.51 -10.81 -8.19
C THR A 120 7.21 -9.69 -9.18
N TRP A 121 6.51 -9.99 -10.28
CA TRP A 121 6.05 -8.98 -11.22
C TRP A 121 5.08 -7.99 -10.57
N GLY A 122 4.14 -8.46 -9.77
CA GLY A 122 3.19 -7.63 -9.03
C GLY A 122 3.90 -6.66 -8.09
N SER A 123 4.87 -7.14 -7.32
CA SER A 123 5.69 -6.32 -6.42
C SER A 123 6.46 -5.24 -7.18
N ASN A 124 7.13 -5.61 -8.28
CA ASN A 124 7.88 -4.67 -9.10
C ASN A 124 6.98 -3.61 -9.75
N LEU A 125 5.84 -4.01 -10.31
CA LEU A 125 4.88 -3.08 -10.92
C LEU A 125 4.25 -2.15 -9.87
N GLY A 126 3.94 -2.65 -8.69
CA GLY A 126 3.48 -1.83 -7.57
C GLY A 126 4.52 -0.79 -7.15
N MET A 127 5.80 -1.16 -7.09
CA MET A 127 6.89 -0.22 -6.81
C MET A 127 7.03 0.83 -7.91
N VAL A 128 7.00 0.43 -9.18
CA VAL A 128 7.03 1.34 -10.32
C VAL A 128 5.87 2.33 -10.27
N PHE A 129 4.66 1.87 -9.93
CA PHE A 129 3.51 2.75 -9.72
C PHE A 129 3.79 3.81 -8.66
N ILE A 130 4.31 3.43 -7.48
CA ILE A 130 4.65 4.36 -6.40
C ILE A 130 5.68 5.40 -6.88
N ILE A 131 6.73 4.97 -7.56
CA ILE A 131 7.79 5.86 -8.07
C ILE A 131 7.20 6.87 -9.06
N ILE A 132 6.40 6.42 -10.03
CA ILE A 132 5.75 7.30 -11.02
C ILE A 132 4.82 8.29 -10.31
N TYR A 133 4.05 7.84 -9.33
CA TYR A 133 3.14 8.68 -8.55
C TYR A 133 3.90 9.77 -7.78
N ILE A 134 5.02 9.44 -7.14
CA ILE A 134 5.91 10.41 -6.47
C ILE A 134 6.44 11.43 -7.49
N ILE A 135 6.95 10.99 -8.64
CA ILE A 135 7.49 11.87 -9.69
C ILE A 135 6.42 12.84 -10.19
N ILE A 136 5.20 12.35 -10.48
CA ILE A 136 4.09 13.20 -10.95
C ILE A 136 3.76 14.29 -9.93
N ASN A 137 3.69 13.95 -8.64
CA ASN A 137 3.41 14.92 -7.58
C ASN A 137 4.57 15.90 -7.37
N ALA A 138 5.81 15.47 -7.51
CA ALA A 138 6.99 16.33 -7.44
C ALA A 138 7.01 17.35 -8.61
N VAL A 139 6.83 16.88 -9.84
CA VAL A 139 6.80 17.73 -11.04
C VAL A 139 5.61 18.70 -11.03
N SER A 140 4.47 18.27 -10.48
CA SER A 140 3.29 19.12 -10.31
C SER A 140 3.44 20.17 -9.19
N GLY A 141 4.58 20.22 -8.50
CA GLY A 141 4.85 21.16 -7.41
C GLY A 141 4.00 20.91 -6.16
N LYS A 142 3.39 19.73 -6.03
CA LYS A 142 2.60 19.33 -4.87
C LYS A 142 3.45 18.76 -3.74
N LEU A 143 4.66 18.27 -4.05
CA LEU A 143 5.62 17.76 -3.10
C LEU A 143 6.66 18.83 -2.77
N ASP A 144 6.94 19.02 -1.47
CA ASP A 144 8.09 19.79 -1.02
C ASP A 144 9.27 18.84 -0.79
N VAL A 145 10.22 18.88 -1.71
CA VAL A 145 11.41 18.00 -1.70
C VAL A 145 12.54 18.62 -0.88
N PHE A 146 12.43 19.92 -0.51
CA PHE A 146 13.48 20.61 0.23
C PHE A 146 13.32 20.46 1.74
N ILE A 147 14.12 19.58 2.30
CA ILE A 147 14.39 19.50 3.73
C ILE A 147 15.34 20.66 4.06
N GLY A 148 14.83 21.74 4.61
CA GLY A 148 15.65 22.76 5.24
C GLY A 148 15.72 24.08 4.50
N ASN A 149 14.75 24.94 4.69
CA ASN A 149 14.92 26.38 4.87
C ASN A 149 13.72 26.89 5.68
N LYS A 150 13.66 26.48 6.94
CA LYS A 150 12.90 27.23 7.97
C LYS A 150 13.85 28.25 8.57
N ASP A 151 13.47 29.51 8.36
CA ASP A 151 13.83 30.65 9.19
C ASP A 151 15.29 31.12 9.22
N GLN A 152 15.70 31.80 8.17
CA GLN A 152 16.75 32.85 8.28
C GLN A 152 16.20 34.27 8.01
N SER A 153 14.91 34.51 8.14
CA SER A 153 14.36 35.83 7.82
C SER A 153 13.76 36.61 9.02
N SER A 154 13.99 36.18 10.28
CA SER A 154 13.43 36.89 11.44
C SER A 154 14.45 37.63 12.32
N ASP A 155 15.75 37.56 12.08
CA ASP A 155 16.73 38.15 12.96
C ASP A 155 17.38 39.48 12.45
N GLU A 156 17.04 39.95 11.25
CA GLU A 156 17.58 41.24 10.75
C GLU A 156 16.67 42.47 11.02
N ALA A 157 15.54 42.33 11.70
CA ALA A 157 14.61 43.46 11.91
C ALA A 157 14.68 44.10 13.29
N THR A 158 15.71 43.83 14.12
CA THR A 158 15.82 44.41 15.47
C THR A 158 17.17 45.06 15.78
N GLN A 159 17.88 45.52 14.76
CA GLN A 159 19.02 46.45 14.95
C GLN A 159 18.88 47.67 14.01
N GLY A 160 18.07 48.62 14.41
CA GLY A 160 17.92 49.91 13.78
C GLY A 160 17.36 50.91 14.78
#